data_b2b46ca8a300193d58e89910bcbe3d83
#
_entry.id   b2b46ca8a300193d58e89910bcbe3d83
#
_cell.length_a   1.000
_cell.length_b   1.000
_cell.length_c   1.000
_cell.angle_alpha   90.00
_cell.angle_beta   90.00
_cell.angle_gamma   90.00
#
_symmetry.space_group_name_H-M   'P 1'
#
loop_
_entity.id
_entity.type
_entity.pdbx_description
1 polymer ?
#
loop_
_entity_poly.entity_id
_entity_poly.type
_entity_poly.pdbx_seq_one_letter_code
_entity_poly.pdbx_strand_id
1 'polypeptide(L)'
;MTDPLSTNISRLYRTIVSSPWRVAATLLGLAVIIALIALGVRAIALQNRSLALLNWLNLLLIPLLLIGAALWLTNSWRRTQIDVARLRDEREMVEGYFDRLTDLLLTRNLRQATSDDEAARAARAHTLTILRNLTSDGRGQIIRFLYESALLNAGEPIVDLQAADLSGVELSRVQMAGVNLRNVYLTGAQLADVEMSSSDLRETRLDGSNLSRANLSESYLRGASLKGATLSEANLRGAILTKALFLDANLRGADLADANLSGADLSRADLTGANLKGAKLNGANLTSAILDEADISLANINKANLSGVIAGGTNFSGANLAGAILVGAKLNGAVLGGAILSEADLSDAEMRDANLNLANLRGATMNQVILVGGNLRDAIMGRVALSGADLSGCDLSRANLSIANLSRAILNRANMEEAGLSGADLRAAQLRGANLRGAILRGAILGDADLSRADLTKANLRWANLNNANLTGADLTEVDLTDAEVSAQTLSKAKSVSKVDRPDTSHFESAPAVVVPTQSGPLPNPRTPSYQRPASGRTNALGNPAAEEKPVNKSDKP
;
A
#
# COMPACT_ATOMS: atom_id res chain seq x y z
N MET A 1 -0.72 -5.69 -33.75
CA MET A 1 -1.44 -6.09 -34.99
C MET A 1 -2.71 -5.25 -35.03
N THR A 2 -2.69 -4.15 -35.73
CA THR A 2 -3.86 -3.26 -35.89
C THR A 2 -4.79 -3.88 -36.93
N ASP A 3 -6.03 -4.07 -36.54
CA ASP A 3 -7.10 -4.67 -37.35
C ASP A 3 -7.26 -3.92 -38.70
N PRO A 4 -7.05 -4.58 -39.83
CA PRO A 4 -7.10 -3.94 -41.17
C PRO A 4 -8.50 -3.42 -41.53
N LEU A 5 -9.56 -3.82 -40.81
CA LEU A 5 -10.92 -3.32 -41.03
C LEU A 5 -11.11 -1.91 -40.44
N SER A 6 -10.51 -1.58 -39.29
CA SER A 6 -10.65 -0.26 -38.66
C SER A 6 -9.92 0.84 -39.44
N THR A 7 -8.78 0.52 -40.08
CA THR A 7 -8.01 1.45 -40.93
C THR A 7 -8.69 1.71 -42.29
N ASN A 8 -9.39 0.73 -42.84
CA ASN A 8 -10.13 0.92 -44.09
C ASN A 8 -11.43 1.72 -43.89
N ILE A 9 -12.13 1.51 -42.77
CA ILE A 9 -13.33 2.29 -42.41
C ILE A 9 -12.97 3.77 -42.16
N SER A 10 -11.86 4.05 -41.49
CA SER A 10 -11.41 5.41 -41.22
C SER A 10 -10.92 6.12 -42.50
N ARG A 11 -10.31 5.41 -43.48
CA ARG A 11 -9.96 5.95 -44.79
C ARG A 11 -11.19 6.21 -45.65
N LEU A 12 -12.16 5.28 -45.67
CA LEU A 12 -13.43 5.48 -46.39
C LEU A 12 -14.20 6.67 -45.81
N TYR A 13 -14.22 6.82 -44.47
CA TYR A 13 -14.85 7.94 -43.79
C TYR A 13 -14.23 9.27 -44.15
N ARG A 14 -12.88 9.39 -44.16
CA ARG A 14 -12.18 10.62 -44.57
C ARG A 14 -12.40 10.98 -46.02
N THR A 15 -12.52 9.97 -46.90
CA THR A 15 -12.71 10.21 -48.34
C THR A 15 -14.14 10.63 -48.70
N ILE A 16 -15.12 10.17 -47.91
CA ILE A 16 -16.55 10.55 -48.10
C ILE A 16 -16.82 11.94 -47.54
N VAL A 17 -16.21 12.31 -46.42
CA VAL A 17 -16.46 13.60 -45.72
C VAL A 17 -15.74 14.80 -46.38
N SER A 18 -14.70 14.57 -47.18
CA SER A 18 -13.90 15.67 -47.79
C SER A 18 -14.54 16.36 -49.01
N SER A 19 -15.71 15.92 -49.49
CA SER A 19 -16.36 16.59 -50.61
C SER A 19 -17.89 16.59 -50.50
N PRO A 20 -18.54 17.78 -50.41
CA PRO A 20 -19.98 17.91 -50.19
C PRO A 20 -20.85 17.24 -51.28
N TRP A 21 -20.35 17.14 -52.50
CA TRP A 21 -21.07 16.49 -53.60
C TRP A 21 -21.10 14.96 -53.47
N ARG A 22 -20.08 14.35 -52.82
CA ARG A 22 -20.08 12.89 -52.55
C ARG A 22 -21.09 12.50 -51.46
N VAL A 23 -21.24 13.37 -50.47
CA VAL A 23 -22.30 13.20 -49.43
C VAL A 23 -23.68 13.34 -50.07
N ALA A 24 -23.88 14.32 -50.95
CA ALA A 24 -25.13 14.46 -51.71
C ALA A 24 -25.38 13.26 -52.61
N ALA A 25 -24.35 12.72 -53.27
CA ALA A 25 -24.45 11.51 -54.13
C ALA A 25 -24.79 10.24 -53.34
N THR A 26 -24.22 10.09 -52.10
CA THR A 26 -24.56 8.93 -51.23
C THR A 26 -25.97 9.04 -50.70
N LEU A 27 -26.45 10.24 -50.36
CA LEU A 27 -27.84 10.47 -49.94
C LEU A 27 -28.82 10.23 -51.10
N LEU A 28 -28.48 10.66 -52.29
CA LEU A 28 -29.27 10.41 -53.51
C LEU A 28 -29.33 8.91 -53.82
N GLY A 29 -28.20 8.20 -53.71
CA GLY A 29 -28.11 6.77 -53.86
C GLY A 29 -28.95 6.00 -52.84
N LEU A 30 -28.90 6.42 -51.55
CA LEU A 30 -29.70 5.85 -50.47
C LEU A 30 -31.19 6.11 -50.71
N ALA A 31 -31.57 7.32 -51.15
CA ALA A 31 -32.95 7.66 -51.50
C ALA A 31 -33.46 6.86 -52.69
N VAL A 32 -32.64 6.59 -53.69
CA VAL A 32 -32.98 5.73 -54.83
C VAL A 32 -33.17 4.26 -54.38
N ILE A 33 -32.32 3.73 -53.54
CA ILE A 33 -32.43 2.37 -53.00
C ILE A 33 -33.72 2.25 -52.17
N ILE A 34 -34.02 3.24 -51.34
CA ILE A 34 -35.25 3.23 -50.52
C ILE A 34 -36.47 3.36 -51.42
N ALA A 35 -36.45 4.17 -52.47
CA ALA A 35 -37.52 4.29 -53.46
C ALA A 35 -37.74 2.96 -54.23
N LEU A 36 -36.64 2.27 -54.59
CA LEU A 36 -36.73 0.94 -55.25
C LEU A 36 -37.28 -0.13 -54.31
N ILE A 37 -36.91 -0.12 -53.04
CA ILE A 37 -37.49 -1.02 -52.04
C ILE A 37 -38.98 -0.72 -51.84
N ALA A 38 -39.36 0.55 -51.76
CA ALA A 38 -40.74 0.98 -51.64
C ALA A 38 -41.59 0.57 -52.86
N LEU A 39 -41.06 0.68 -54.10
CA LEU A 39 -41.68 0.19 -55.33
C LEU A 39 -41.83 -1.30 -55.36
N GLY A 40 -40.82 -2.05 -54.89
CA GLY A 40 -40.86 -3.53 -54.75
C GLY A 40 -41.94 -4.00 -53.77
N VAL A 41 -42.00 -3.34 -52.58
CA VAL A 41 -43.02 -3.60 -51.55
C VAL A 41 -44.44 -3.26 -52.10
N ARG A 42 -44.58 -2.18 -52.87
CA ARG A 42 -45.83 -1.80 -53.51
C ARG A 42 -46.29 -2.78 -54.58
N ALA A 43 -45.37 -3.36 -55.33
CA ALA A 43 -45.66 -4.40 -56.30
C ALA A 43 -46.16 -5.72 -55.65
N ILE A 44 -45.62 -6.06 -54.49
CA ILE A 44 -46.05 -7.21 -53.66
C ILE A 44 -47.43 -6.92 -53.00
N ALA A 45 -47.70 -5.68 -52.58
CA ALA A 45 -48.90 -5.28 -51.90
C ALA A 45 -50.16 -5.22 -52.81
N LEU A 46 -49.95 -5.04 -54.12
CA LEU A 46 -51.03 -5.06 -55.12
C LEU A 46 -51.71 -6.42 -55.27
N GLN A 47 -51.09 -7.49 -54.79
CA GLN A 47 -51.61 -8.84 -54.83
C GLN A 47 -52.43 -9.27 -53.58
N ASN A 48 -52.43 -8.47 -52.51
CA ASN A 48 -53.09 -8.88 -51.26
C ASN A 48 -53.83 -7.68 -50.57
N ARG A 49 -55.15 -7.75 -50.53
CA ARG A 49 -56.06 -6.72 -49.95
C ARG A 49 -55.96 -6.48 -48.44
N SER A 50 -55.10 -7.20 -47.69
CA SER A 50 -54.96 -7.07 -46.23
C SER A 50 -53.82 -6.12 -45.76
N LEU A 51 -53.13 -5.41 -46.66
CA LEU A 51 -51.91 -4.63 -46.37
C LEU A 51 -52.07 -3.10 -46.37
N ALA A 52 -53.33 -2.60 -46.26
CA ALA A 52 -53.57 -1.15 -46.24
C ALA A 52 -52.88 -0.41 -45.09
N LEU A 53 -52.73 -1.04 -43.91
CA LEU A 53 -52.03 -0.50 -42.74
C LEU A 53 -50.50 -0.41 -42.95
N LEU A 54 -49.88 -1.40 -43.65
CA LEU A 54 -48.44 -1.40 -43.96
C LEU A 54 -48.08 -0.31 -44.99
N ASN A 55 -49.00 -0.02 -45.92
CA ASN A 55 -48.80 1.05 -46.90
C ASN A 55 -48.78 2.45 -46.25
N TRP A 56 -49.65 2.73 -45.27
CA TRP A 56 -49.66 3.98 -44.52
C TRP A 56 -48.43 4.14 -43.66
N LEU A 57 -47.95 3.05 -43.00
CA LEU A 57 -46.74 3.05 -42.18
C LEU A 57 -45.49 3.33 -43.04
N ASN A 58 -45.37 2.73 -44.20
CA ASN A 58 -44.25 2.98 -45.13
C ASN A 58 -44.25 4.40 -45.70
N LEU A 59 -45.41 4.98 -45.96
CA LEU A 59 -45.55 6.34 -46.48
C LEU A 59 -45.10 7.42 -45.46
N LEU A 60 -45.22 7.15 -44.16
CA LEU A 60 -44.79 8.05 -43.07
C LEU A 60 -43.38 7.71 -42.54
N LEU A 61 -43.03 6.44 -42.44
CA LEU A 61 -41.78 6.00 -41.81
C LEU A 61 -40.56 6.29 -42.69
N ILE A 62 -40.66 6.17 -44.02
CA ILE A 62 -39.57 6.44 -44.95
C ILE A 62 -39.18 7.93 -44.97
N PRO A 63 -40.12 8.90 -45.10
CA PRO A 63 -39.77 10.33 -44.98
C PRO A 63 -39.22 10.70 -43.61
N LEU A 64 -39.75 10.10 -42.52
CA LEU A 64 -39.30 10.39 -41.16
C LEU A 64 -37.86 9.89 -40.93
N LEU A 65 -37.53 8.70 -41.44
CA LEU A 65 -36.16 8.16 -41.42
C LEU A 65 -35.21 9.00 -42.29
N LEU A 66 -35.65 9.47 -43.46
CA LEU A 66 -34.84 10.35 -44.34
C LEU A 66 -34.58 11.72 -43.67
N ILE A 67 -35.62 12.31 -43.02
CA ILE A 67 -35.44 13.55 -42.26
C ILE A 67 -34.51 13.34 -41.08
N GLY A 68 -34.67 12.24 -40.32
CA GLY A 68 -33.80 11.87 -39.20
C GLY A 68 -32.35 11.66 -39.64
N ALA A 69 -32.14 10.95 -40.76
CA ALA A 69 -30.81 10.76 -41.34
C ALA A 69 -30.20 12.08 -41.82
N ALA A 70 -30.95 12.93 -42.49
CA ALA A 70 -30.51 14.25 -42.96
C ALA A 70 -30.15 15.17 -41.78
N LEU A 71 -30.96 15.19 -40.70
CA LEU A 71 -30.67 15.96 -39.50
C LEU A 71 -29.44 15.40 -38.76
N TRP A 72 -29.30 14.07 -38.67
CA TRP A 72 -28.11 13.45 -38.09
C TRP A 72 -26.87 13.77 -38.91
N LEU A 73 -26.93 13.68 -40.23
CA LEU A 73 -25.79 14.01 -41.13
C LEU A 73 -25.40 15.48 -41.05
N THR A 74 -26.39 16.39 -41.06
CA THR A 74 -26.11 17.85 -40.94
C THR A 74 -25.54 18.19 -39.58
N ASN A 75 -26.01 17.55 -38.49
CA ASN A 75 -25.48 17.76 -37.16
C ASN A 75 -24.07 17.16 -36.99
N SER A 76 -23.84 15.94 -37.53
CA SER A 76 -22.51 15.32 -37.58
C SER A 76 -21.51 16.18 -38.40
N TRP A 77 -21.95 16.74 -39.52
CA TRP A 77 -21.13 17.58 -40.38
C TRP A 77 -20.78 18.92 -39.74
N ARG A 78 -21.72 19.53 -39.04
CA ARG A 78 -21.45 20.76 -38.28
C ARG A 78 -20.43 20.50 -37.16
N ARG A 79 -20.53 19.40 -36.45
CA ARG A 79 -19.54 19.03 -35.42
C ARG A 79 -18.15 18.88 -36.03
N THR A 80 -18.02 18.14 -37.13
CA THR A 80 -16.73 17.94 -37.83
C THR A 80 -16.14 19.26 -38.37
N GLN A 81 -16.94 20.18 -38.86
CA GLN A 81 -16.49 21.49 -39.32
C GLN A 81 -15.98 22.36 -38.17
N ILE A 82 -16.68 22.35 -37.01
CA ILE A 82 -16.26 23.08 -35.82
C ILE A 82 -14.95 22.48 -35.27
N ASP A 83 -14.81 21.16 -35.24
CA ASP A 83 -13.60 20.50 -34.77
C ASP A 83 -12.40 20.79 -35.68
N VAL A 84 -12.59 20.80 -37.00
CA VAL A 84 -11.51 21.14 -37.99
C VAL A 84 -11.10 22.61 -37.86
N ALA A 85 -12.05 23.54 -37.70
CA ALA A 85 -11.75 24.96 -37.49
C ALA A 85 -10.96 25.15 -36.19
N ARG A 86 -11.40 24.52 -35.08
CA ARG A 86 -10.73 24.59 -33.79
C ARG A 86 -9.31 24.05 -33.83
N LEU A 87 -9.07 22.92 -34.53
CA LEU A 87 -7.73 22.34 -34.70
C LEU A 87 -6.82 23.24 -35.55
N ARG A 88 -7.37 24.01 -36.51
CA ARG A 88 -6.60 24.97 -37.29
C ARG A 88 -6.19 26.16 -36.43
N ASP A 89 -7.14 26.76 -35.71
CA ASP A 89 -6.89 27.88 -34.82
C ASP A 89 -5.86 27.51 -33.75
N GLU A 90 -5.97 26.28 -33.19
CA GLU A 90 -4.99 25.77 -32.23
C GLU A 90 -3.59 25.63 -32.82
N ARG A 91 -3.47 25.11 -34.04
CA ARG A 91 -2.19 25.00 -34.73
C ARG A 91 -1.54 26.38 -34.97
N GLU A 92 -2.32 27.36 -35.42
CA GLU A 92 -1.83 28.74 -35.60
C GLU A 92 -1.36 29.34 -34.25
N MET A 93 -2.06 29.07 -33.14
CA MET A 93 -1.62 29.51 -31.83
C MET A 93 -0.31 28.84 -31.40
N VAL A 94 -0.14 27.53 -31.64
CA VAL A 94 1.08 26.79 -31.28
C VAL A 94 2.26 27.26 -32.16
N GLU A 95 2.08 27.41 -33.46
CA GLU A 95 3.10 27.93 -34.39
C GLU A 95 3.54 29.35 -33.99
N GLY A 96 2.59 30.25 -33.73
CA GLY A 96 2.89 31.60 -33.27
C GLY A 96 3.59 31.66 -31.91
N TYR A 97 3.36 30.69 -31.04
CA TYR A 97 4.10 30.54 -29.79
C TYR A 97 5.53 30.10 -30.02
N PHE A 98 5.75 29.11 -30.91
CA PHE A 98 7.10 28.64 -31.24
C PHE A 98 7.95 29.75 -31.87
N ASP A 99 7.37 30.53 -32.77
CA ASP A 99 8.07 31.67 -33.43
C ASP A 99 8.55 32.69 -32.39
N ARG A 100 7.65 33.07 -31.44
CA ARG A 100 8.00 34.04 -30.39
C ARG A 100 9.05 33.50 -29.42
N LEU A 101 8.94 32.24 -29.04
CA LEU A 101 9.90 31.64 -28.10
C LEU A 101 11.25 31.43 -28.79
N THR A 102 11.26 31.10 -30.09
CA THR A 102 12.47 30.99 -30.91
C THR A 102 13.15 32.35 -31.04
N ASP A 103 12.39 33.43 -31.22
CA ASP A 103 12.95 34.78 -31.20
C ASP A 103 13.62 35.10 -29.87
N LEU A 104 12.98 34.81 -28.75
CA LEU A 104 13.57 34.99 -27.41
C LEU A 104 14.83 34.13 -27.20
N LEU A 105 14.85 32.91 -27.76
CA LEU A 105 16.01 32.02 -27.68
C LEU A 105 17.21 32.56 -28.47
N LEU A 106 16.96 33.12 -29.68
CA LEU A 106 18.02 33.57 -30.60
C LEU A 106 18.48 35.01 -30.34
N THR A 107 17.53 35.92 -30.03
CA THR A 107 17.83 37.34 -29.88
C THR A 107 18.14 37.77 -28.46
N ARG A 108 17.54 37.12 -27.46
CA ARG A 108 17.66 37.44 -26.01
C ARG A 108 18.45 36.42 -25.21
N ASN A 109 19.11 35.45 -25.84
CA ASN A 109 19.90 34.41 -25.19
C ASN A 109 19.14 33.70 -24.04
N LEU A 110 17.84 33.39 -24.22
CA LEU A 110 16.96 32.85 -23.18
C LEU A 110 17.55 31.63 -22.49
N ARG A 111 18.35 30.79 -23.18
CA ARG A 111 19.00 29.61 -22.57
C ARG A 111 20.03 29.95 -21.49
N GLN A 112 20.56 31.16 -21.46
CA GLN A 112 21.52 31.61 -20.44
C GLN A 112 20.86 32.49 -19.37
N ALA A 113 19.57 32.78 -19.54
CA ALA A 113 18.79 33.57 -18.60
C ALA A 113 18.55 32.80 -17.29
N THR A 114 18.50 33.53 -16.21
CA THR A 114 17.98 33.00 -14.94
C THR A 114 16.45 33.16 -14.92
N SER A 115 15.76 32.45 -14.01
CA SER A 115 14.30 32.56 -13.85
C SER A 115 13.80 33.99 -13.60
N ASP A 116 14.67 34.85 -13.05
CA ASP A 116 14.36 36.24 -12.69
C ASP A 116 14.60 37.23 -13.82
N ASP A 117 15.19 36.83 -14.90
CA ASP A 117 15.42 37.67 -16.05
C ASP A 117 14.12 38.07 -16.77
N GLU A 118 14.08 39.26 -17.34
CA GLU A 118 12.90 39.78 -18.05
C GLU A 118 12.45 38.86 -19.19
N ALA A 119 13.40 38.28 -19.94
CA ALA A 119 13.11 37.35 -21.02
C ALA A 119 12.48 36.06 -20.51
N ALA A 120 12.96 35.51 -19.38
CA ALA A 120 12.40 34.31 -18.76
C ALA A 120 11.00 34.58 -18.20
N ARG A 121 10.79 35.73 -17.54
CA ARG A 121 9.46 36.11 -17.05
C ARG A 121 8.46 36.30 -18.19
N ALA A 122 8.88 36.93 -19.30
CA ALA A 122 8.05 37.10 -20.50
C ALA A 122 7.71 35.72 -21.12
N ALA A 123 8.69 34.84 -21.28
CA ALA A 123 8.49 33.48 -21.77
C ALA A 123 7.51 32.70 -20.88
N ARG A 124 7.68 32.76 -19.56
CA ARG A 124 6.77 32.14 -18.59
C ARG A 124 5.33 32.64 -18.70
N ALA A 125 5.16 33.98 -18.72
CA ALA A 125 3.82 34.59 -18.80
C ALA A 125 3.12 34.18 -20.10
N HIS A 126 3.85 34.15 -21.21
CA HIS A 126 3.32 33.73 -22.49
C HIS A 126 2.96 32.25 -22.53
N THR A 127 3.83 31.39 -21.98
CA THR A 127 3.58 29.96 -21.84
C THR A 127 2.32 29.68 -21.02
N LEU A 128 2.21 30.26 -19.82
CA LEU A 128 1.04 30.06 -18.96
C LEU A 128 -0.27 30.57 -19.61
N THR A 129 -0.19 31.61 -20.45
CA THR A 129 -1.37 32.14 -21.15
C THR A 129 -1.83 31.21 -22.25
N ILE A 130 -0.90 30.67 -23.06
CA ILE A 130 -1.27 29.79 -24.17
C ILE A 130 -1.75 28.42 -23.67
N LEU A 131 -1.12 27.83 -22.63
CA LEU A 131 -1.50 26.53 -22.09
C LEU A 131 -2.96 26.47 -21.64
N ARG A 132 -3.56 27.59 -21.24
CA ARG A 132 -4.98 27.67 -20.85
C ARG A 132 -5.96 27.48 -22.02
N ASN A 133 -5.51 27.79 -23.25
CA ASN A 133 -6.34 27.80 -24.44
C ASN A 133 -6.16 26.58 -25.34
N LEU A 134 -5.18 25.71 -25.03
CA LEU A 134 -4.85 24.55 -25.85
C LEU A 134 -5.57 23.28 -25.37
N THR A 135 -5.77 22.35 -26.30
CA THR A 135 -6.19 20.97 -26.02
C THR A 135 -5.06 20.19 -25.32
N SER A 136 -5.37 18.95 -24.89
CA SER A 136 -4.37 18.06 -24.29
C SER A 136 -3.15 17.82 -25.19
N ASP A 137 -3.35 17.65 -26.50
CA ASP A 137 -2.28 17.43 -27.48
C ASP A 137 -1.45 18.71 -27.68
N GLY A 138 -2.09 19.87 -27.88
CA GLY A 138 -1.41 21.15 -27.99
C GLY A 138 -0.56 21.49 -26.77
N ARG A 139 -1.09 21.24 -25.57
CA ARG A 139 -0.30 21.37 -24.32
C ARG A 139 0.92 20.45 -24.35
N GLY A 140 0.74 19.20 -24.78
CA GLY A 140 1.83 18.24 -24.91
C GLY A 140 2.93 18.72 -25.86
N GLN A 141 2.58 19.33 -27.01
CA GLN A 141 3.53 19.89 -27.97
C GLN A 141 4.34 21.03 -27.35
N ILE A 142 3.71 21.93 -26.61
CA ILE A 142 4.40 23.03 -25.91
C ILE A 142 5.39 22.49 -24.88
N ILE A 143 4.98 21.51 -24.05
CA ILE A 143 5.86 20.94 -23.02
C ILE A 143 7.07 20.23 -23.65
N ARG A 144 6.88 19.45 -24.72
CA ARG A 144 7.98 18.82 -25.45
C ARG A 144 8.96 19.87 -26.01
N PHE A 145 8.46 20.91 -26.64
CA PHE A 145 9.30 21.98 -27.18
C PHE A 145 10.11 22.69 -26.08
N LEU A 146 9.48 23.04 -24.97
CA LEU A 146 10.16 23.64 -23.82
C LEU A 146 11.27 22.75 -23.27
N TYR A 147 11.00 21.44 -23.16
CA TYR A 147 11.97 20.45 -22.68
C TYR A 147 13.14 20.32 -23.67
N GLU A 148 12.87 20.11 -24.97
CA GLU A 148 13.89 19.98 -26.01
C GLU A 148 14.75 21.25 -26.15
N SER A 149 14.17 22.40 -25.84
CA SER A 149 14.88 23.68 -25.79
C SER A 149 15.71 23.88 -24.52
N ALA A 150 15.72 22.88 -23.59
CA ALA A 150 16.40 22.92 -22.28
C ALA A 150 15.90 24.04 -21.35
N LEU A 151 14.62 24.41 -21.44
CA LEU A 151 14.00 25.47 -20.64
C LEU A 151 13.33 24.94 -19.36
N LEU A 152 13.18 23.60 -19.22
CA LEU A 152 12.49 22.90 -18.11
C LEU A 152 13.42 22.01 -17.28
N ASN A 153 14.69 22.34 -17.14
CA ASN A 153 15.65 21.48 -16.42
C ASN A 153 15.29 21.33 -14.95
N ALA A 154 15.65 20.19 -14.32
CA ALA A 154 15.29 19.80 -12.95
C ALA A 154 15.80 20.76 -11.85
N GLY A 155 16.87 21.50 -12.10
CA GLY A 155 17.38 22.52 -11.18
C GLY A 155 16.49 23.75 -11.13
N GLU A 156 17.03 24.90 -11.56
CA GLU A 156 16.25 26.12 -11.75
C GLU A 156 15.77 26.18 -13.20
N PRO A 157 14.48 25.96 -13.47
CA PRO A 157 13.97 26.03 -14.84
C PRO A 157 13.95 27.47 -15.32
N ILE A 158 14.34 27.70 -16.56
CA ILE A 158 14.29 29.03 -17.17
C ILE A 158 12.82 29.45 -17.34
N VAL A 159 11.97 28.53 -17.78
CA VAL A 159 10.52 28.72 -17.81
C VAL A 159 9.88 27.94 -16.66
N ASP A 160 9.59 28.63 -15.57
CA ASP A 160 8.94 28.03 -14.41
C ASP A 160 7.44 27.81 -14.68
N LEU A 161 7.01 26.54 -14.64
CA LEU A 161 5.63 26.12 -14.86
C LEU A 161 4.80 25.97 -13.57
N GLN A 162 5.28 26.46 -12.43
CA GLN A 162 4.52 26.36 -11.18
C GLN A 162 3.10 26.90 -11.36
N ALA A 163 2.11 26.14 -10.85
CA ALA A 163 0.68 26.38 -10.96
C ALA A 163 0.12 26.33 -12.41
N ALA A 164 0.89 25.85 -13.40
CA ALA A 164 0.34 25.59 -14.72
C ALA A 164 -0.68 24.47 -14.69
N ASP A 165 -1.79 24.64 -15.42
CA ASP A 165 -2.80 23.60 -15.63
C ASP A 165 -2.47 22.79 -16.88
N LEU A 166 -1.92 21.59 -16.65
CA LEU A 166 -1.65 20.55 -17.63
C LEU A 166 -2.58 19.35 -17.46
N SER A 167 -3.75 19.56 -16.85
CA SER A 167 -4.71 18.47 -16.64
C SER A 167 -5.09 17.81 -17.97
N GLY A 168 -5.07 16.47 -17.98
CA GLY A 168 -5.37 15.66 -19.16
C GLY A 168 -4.33 15.76 -20.29
N VAL A 169 -3.15 16.35 -20.06
CA VAL A 169 -2.11 16.47 -21.10
C VAL A 169 -1.70 15.09 -21.63
N GLU A 170 -1.41 15.00 -22.94
CA GLU A 170 -0.94 13.79 -23.62
C GLU A 170 0.59 13.86 -23.77
N LEU A 171 1.29 13.08 -22.96
CA LEU A 171 2.76 12.99 -22.93
C LEU A 171 3.24 11.52 -22.89
N SER A 172 2.38 10.58 -23.29
CA SER A 172 2.76 9.17 -23.34
C SER A 172 4.00 8.94 -24.21
N ARG A 173 4.93 8.12 -23.73
CA ARG A 173 6.18 7.73 -24.41
C ARG A 173 7.15 8.90 -24.68
N VAL A 174 6.97 10.04 -24.05
CA VAL A 174 7.86 11.20 -24.21
C VAL A 174 9.10 11.02 -23.33
N GLN A 175 10.26 11.40 -23.87
CA GLN A 175 11.52 11.42 -23.17
C GLN A 175 11.72 12.80 -22.53
N MET A 176 11.65 12.87 -21.18
CA MET A 176 11.74 14.13 -20.42
C MET A 176 12.50 13.92 -19.09
N ALA A 177 13.58 13.14 -19.12
CA ALA A 177 14.41 12.93 -17.92
C ALA A 177 14.94 14.27 -17.37
N GLY A 178 14.93 14.43 -16.05
CA GLY A 178 15.39 15.66 -15.41
C GLY A 178 14.50 16.88 -15.67
N VAL A 179 13.21 16.71 -15.96
CA VAL A 179 12.27 17.81 -16.14
C VAL A 179 11.84 18.41 -14.80
N ASN A 180 11.63 19.73 -14.75
CA ASN A 180 11.02 20.41 -13.63
C ASN A 180 9.54 20.70 -13.89
N LEU A 181 8.67 19.97 -13.18
CA LEU A 181 7.22 20.15 -13.19
C LEU A 181 6.68 20.35 -11.75
N ARG A 182 7.50 20.93 -10.88
CA ARG A 182 7.13 21.19 -9.50
C ARG A 182 5.84 22.00 -9.40
N ASN A 183 4.92 21.54 -8.52
CA ASN A 183 3.63 22.21 -8.24
C ASN A 183 2.77 22.45 -9.50
N VAL A 184 2.86 21.56 -10.50
CA VAL A 184 2.04 21.60 -11.73
C VAL A 184 0.80 20.73 -11.54
N TYR A 185 -0.32 21.10 -12.18
CA TYR A 185 -1.54 20.30 -12.21
C TYR A 185 -1.51 19.34 -13.41
N LEU A 186 -1.39 18.05 -13.14
CA LEU A 186 -1.34 16.95 -14.12
C LEU A 186 -2.50 15.96 -13.89
N THR A 187 -3.61 16.44 -13.32
CA THR A 187 -4.78 15.59 -13.01
C THR A 187 -5.30 14.94 -14.29
N GLY A 188 -5.45 13.60 -14.27
CA GLY A 188 -5.90 12.84 -15.44
C GLY A 188 -4.95 12.80 -16.63
N ALA A 189 -3.71 13.26 -16.49
CA ALA A 189 -2.71 13.28 -17.57
C ALA A 189 -2.40 11.86 -18.07
N GLN A 190 -2.14 11.74 -19.38
CA GLN A 190 -1.67 10.53 -20.03
C GLN A 190 -0.15 10.54 -20.10
N LEU A 191 0.47 9.75 -19.24
CA LEU A 191 1.92 9.69 -19.01
C LEU A 191 2.42 8.23 -19.13
N ALA A 192 1.68 7.37 -19.81
CA ALA A 192 2.08 5.97 -19.97
C ALA A 192 3.43 5.88 -20.73
N ASP A 193 4.33 5.02 -20.24
CA ASP A 193 5.66 4.82 -20.81
C ASP A 193 6.52 6.12 -20.89
N VAL A 194 6.20 7.16 -20.11
CA VAL A 194 6.97 8.41 -20.11
C VAL A 194 8.33 8.20 -19.42
N GLU A 195 9.37 8.83 -19.92
CA GLU A 195 10.69 8.87 -19.29
C GLU A 195 10.86 10.19 -18.53
N MET A 196 10.76 10.15 -17.20
CA MET A 196 10.90 11.29 -16.29
C MET A 196 11.82 10.96 -15.11
N SER A 197 12.84 10.12 -15.32
CA SER A 197 13.84 9.84 -14.29
C SER A 197 14.54 11.11 -13.80
N SER A 198 14.92 11.17 -12.55
CA SER A 198 15.62 12.30 -11.91
C SER A 198 14.88 13.66 -12.02
N SER A 199 13.57 13.65 -12.25
CA SER A 199 12.74 14.85 -12.43
C SER A 199 12.27 15.45 -11.12
N ASP A 200 12.00 16.76 -11.11
CA ASP A 200 11.38 17.46 -9.98
C ASP A 200 9.86 17.54 -10.15
N LEU A 201 9.15 16.67 -9.43
CA LEU A 201 7.71 16.54 -9.41
C LEU A 201 7.14 16.87 -8.01
N ARG A 202 7.88 17.64 -7.20
CA ARG A 202 7.45 17.98 -5.85
C ARG A 202 6.13 18.74 -5.88
N GLU A 203 5.20 18.35 -5.01
CA GLU A 203 3.90 19.02 -4.86
C GLU A 203 3.03 19.01 -6.12
N THR A 204 3.36 18.19 -7.15
CA THR A 204 2.52 18.01 -8.35
C THR A 204 1.21 17.32 -8.00
N ARG A 205 0.16 17.62 -8.78
CA ARG A 205 -1.12 16.92 -8.71
C ARG A 205 -1.27 15.98 -9.89
N LEU A 206 -1.04 14.69 -9.63
CA LEU A 206 -1.14 13.59 -10.59
C LEU A 206 -2.39 12.73 -10.34
N ASP A 207 -3.42 13.29 -9.69
CA ASP A 207 -4.62 12.54 -9.33
C ASP A 207 -5.30 11.95 -10.58
N GLY A 208 -5.59 10.64 -10.55
CA GLY A 208 -6.22 9.92 -11.66
C GLY A 208 -5.41 9.87 -12.95
N SER A 209 -4.13 10.25 -12.94
CA SER A 209 -3.27 10.15 -14.13
C SER A 209 -2.88 8.71 -14.45
N ASN A 210 -2.55 8.47 -15.72
CA ASN A 210 -2.03 7.20 -16.19
C ASN A 210 -0.51 7.26 -16.34
N LEU A 211 0.20 6.67 -15.40
CA LEU A 211 1.67 6.55 -15.31
C LEU A 211 2.10 5.09 -15.52
N SER A 212 1.28 4.26 -16.16
CA SER A 212 1.63 2.84 -16.39
C SER A 212 2.98 2.74 -17.11
N ARG A 213 3.88 1.93 -16.58
CA ARG A 213 5.24 1.71 -17.09
C ARG A 213 6.09 2.98 -17.23
N ALA A 214 5.70 4.08 -16.58
CA ALA A 214 6.50 5.30 -16.55
C ALA A 214 7.83 5.06 -15.82
N ASN A 215 8.91 5.69 -16.30
CA ASN A 215 10.16 5.73 -15.57
C ASN A 215 10.28 7.02 -14.75
N LEU A 216 10.13 6.88 -13.44
CA LEU A 216 10.23 7.92 -12.41
C LEU A 216 11.39 7.66 -11.45
N SER A 217 12.37 6.83 -11.86
CA SER A 217 13.50 6.48 -10.99
C SER A 217 14.26 7.73 -10.57
N GLU A 218 14.70 7.74 -9.29
CA GLU A 218 15.47 8.84 -8.69
C GLU A 218 14.78 10.21 -8.72
N SER A 219 13.49 10.28 -9.07
CA SER A 219 12.75 11.54 -9.13
C SER A 219 12.29 12.03 -7.75
N TYR A 220 12.02 13.33 -7.66
CA TYR A 220 11.58 14.01 -6.46
C TYR A 220 10.06 14.22 -6.51
N LEU A 221 9.29 13.42 -5.77
CA LEU A 221 7.83 13.48 -5.67
C LEU A 221 7.35 13.85 -4.26
N ARG A 222 8.18 14.51 -3.47
CA ARG A 222 7.79 14.90 -2.11
C ARG A 222 6.48 15.69 -2.12
N GLY A 223 5.47 15.20 -1.37
CA GLY A 223 4.17 15.85 -1.25
C GLY A 223 3.33 15.81 -2.51
N ALA A 224 3.73 15.08 -3.55
CA ALA A 224 2.93 14.90 -4.76
C ALA A 224 1.62 14.15 -4.44
N SER A 225 0.53 14.51 -5.13
CA SER A 225 -0.75 13.81 -5.04
C SER A 225 -0.91 12.89 -6.25
N LEU A 226 -1.05 11.59 -5.97
CA LEU A 226 -1.23 10.51 -6.97
C LEU A 226 -2.50 9.70 -6.64
N LYS A 227 -3.52 10.34 -6.08
CA LYS A 227 -4.75 9.66 -5.65
C LYS A 227 -5.47 9.06 -6.85
N GLY A 228 -5.77 7.76 -6.78
CA GLY A 228 -6.41 7.04 -7.87
C GLY A 228 -5.59 6.99 -9.16
N ALA A 229 -4.31 7.34 -9.13
CA ALA A 229 -3.43 7.23 -10.29
C ALA A 229 -3.11 5.78 -10.62
N THR A 230 -2.85 5.49 -11.89
CA THR A 230 -2.40 4.18 -12.37
C THR A 230 -0.89 4.21 -12.59
N LEU A 231 -0.14 3.47 -11.77
CA LEU A 231 1.31 3.33 -11.81
C LEU A 231 1.72 1.87 -12.01
N SER A 232 0.86 1.06 -12.63
CA SER A 232 1.18 -0.36 -12.85
C SER A 232 2.48 -0.50 -13.64
N GLU A 233 3.38 -1.36 -13.13
CA GLU A 233 4.70 -1.62 -13.72
C GLU A 233 5.60 -0.37 -13.84
N ALA A 234 5.29 0.74 -13.15
CA ALA A 234 6.12 1.94 -13.16
C ALA A 234 7.43 1.71 -12.40
N ASN A 235 8.50 2.33 -12.86
CA ASN A 235 9.80 2.34 -12.20
C ASN A 235 9.92 3.59 -11.31
N LEU A 236 9.86 3.40 -9.99
CA LEU A 236 10.01 4.42 -8.95
C LEU A 236 11.26 4.17 -8.08
N ARG A 237 12.20 3.37 -8.60
CA ARG A 237 13.40 2.99 -7.87
C ARG A 237 14.17 4.22 -7.38
N GLY A 238 14.50 4.24 -6.09
CA GLY A 238 15.25 5.35 -5.48
C GLY A 238 14.50 6.68 -5.42
N ALA A 239 13.24 6.76 -5.86
CA ALA A 239 12.47 8.00 -5.85
C ALA A 239 12.23 8.54 -4.44
N ILE A 240 12.14 9.87 -4.30
CA ILE A 240 11.86 10.56 -3.03
C ILE A 240 10.38 10.90 -2.96
N LEU A 241 9.61 10.02 -2.32
CA LEU A 241 8.15 10.03 -2.22
C LEU A 241 7.67 10.44 -0.81
N THR A 242 8.49 11.16 -0.05
CA THR A 242 8.13 11.53 1.32
C THR A 242 6.83 12.34 1.35
N LYS A 243 5.87 11.88 2.19
CA LYS A 243 4.54 12.49 2.32
C LYS A 243 3.71 12.55 1.01
N ALA A 244 4.06 11.76 -0.01
CA ALA A 244 3.23 11.63 -1.21
C ALA A 244 1.91 10.90 -0.89
N LEU A 245 0.85 11.20 -1.66
CA LEU A 245 -0.49 10.69 -1.44
C LEU A 245 -0.85 9.70 -2.55
N PHE A 246 -0.94 8.41 -2.20
CA PHE A 246 -1.29 7.30 -3.11
C PHE A 246 -2.65 6.67 -2.79
N LEU A 247 -3.53 7.39 -2.10
CA LEU A 247 -4.86 6.89 -1.75
C LEU A 247 -5.56 6.30 -2.99
N ASP A 248 -6.00 5.03 -2.90
CA ASP A 248 -6.64 4.30 -4.00
C ASP A 248 -5.80 4.16 -5.30
N ALA A 249 -4.49 4.38 -5.26
CA ALA A 249 -3.63 4.24 -6.43
C ALA A 249 -3.38 2.77 -6.81
N ASN A 250 -3.20 2.52 -8.10
CA ASN A 250 -2.80 1.21 -8.63
C ASN A 250 -1.29 1.17 -8.87
N LEU A 251 -0.55 0.46 -8.02
CA LEU A 251 0.90 0.27 -8.05
C LEU A 251 1.28 -1.19 -8.34
N ARG A 252 0.39 -1.98 -8.99
CA ARG A 252 0.64 -3.40 -9.27
C ARG A 252 1.93 -3.59 -10.06
N GLY A 253 2.83 -4.43 -9.54
CA GLY A 253 4.10 -4.74 -10.18
C GLY A 253 5.07 -3.56 -10.29
N ALA A 254 4.80 -2.41 -9.63
CA ALA A 254 5.70 -1.26 -9.64
C ALA A 254 7.03 -1.57 -8.93
N ASP A 255 8.14 -1.00 -9.42
CA ASP A 255 9.45 -1.06 -8.76
C ASP A 255 9.68 0.18 -7.89
N LEU A 256 9.56 0.01 -6.58
CA LEU A 256 9.79 1.01 -5.53
C LEU A 256 11.05 0.67 -4.70
N ALA A 257 11.94 -0.18 -5.23
CA ALA A 257 13.13 -0.56 -4.50
C ALA A 257 13.95 0.67 -4.11
N ASP A 258 14.44 0.68 -2.87
CA ASP A 258 15.22 1.76 -2.29
C ASP A 258 14.50 3.14 -2.22
N ALA A 259 13.23 3.22 -2.62
CA ALA A 259 12.46 4.47 -2.59
C ALA A 259 12.22 4.98 -1.16
N ASN A 260 12.08 6.30 -1.00
CA ASN A 260 11.79 6.91 0.28
C ASN A 260 10.31 7.35 0.35
N LEU A 261 9.49 6.52 0.96
CA LEU A 261 8.05 6.69 1.18
C LEU A 261 7.73 7.14 2.63
N SER A 262 8.71 7.70 3.36
CA SER A 262 8.50 8.07 4.76
C SER A 262 7.31 9.01 4.93
N GLY A 263 6.35 8.61 5.77
CA GLY A 263 5.12 9.36 6.02
C GLY A 263 4.18 9.49 4.82
N ALA A 264 4.37 8.70 3.75
CA ALA A 264 3.44 8.65 2.62
C ALA A 264 2.10 8.01 3.01
N ASP A 265 1.03 8.39 2.31
CA ASP A 265 -0.29 7.77 2.45
C ASP A 265 -0.56 6.83 1.27
N LEU A 266 -0.44 5.52 1.54
CA LEU A 266 -0.71 4.42 0.61
C LEU A 266 -2.01 3.69 0.98
N SER A 267 -2.90 4.35 1.76
CA SER A 267 -4.14 3.71 2.19
C SER A 267 -4.98 3.27 1.00
N ARG A 268 -5.46 2.02 1.04
CA ARG A 268 -6.22 1.33 -0.01
C ARG A 268 -5.51 1.25 -1.37
N ALA A 269 -4.21 1.53 -1.46
CA ALA A 269 -3.45 1.33 -2.69
C ALA A 269 -3.28 -0.16 -3.00
N ASP A 270 -3.27 -0.51 -4.28
CA ASP A 270 -2.97 -1.87 -4.76
C ASP A 270 -1.49 -1.96 -5.15
N LEU A 271 -0.71 -2.64 -4.31
CA LEU A 271 0.72 -2.90 -4.47
C LEU A 271 0.99 -4.39 -4.77
N THR A 272 0.00 -5.12 -5.27
CA THR A 272 0.16 -6.55 -5.59
C THR A 272 1.39 -6.79 -6.46
N GLY A 273 2.29 -7.66 -6.03
CA GLY A 273 3.52 -8.00 -6.75
C GLY A 273 4.52 -6.85 -6.88
N ALA A 274 4.34 -5.73 -6.17
CA ALA A 274 5.28 -4.60 -6.21
C ALA A 274 6.60 -4.94 -5.51
N ASN A 275 7.69 -4.37 -5.98
CA ASN A 275 9.01 -4.46 -5.38
C ASN A 275 9.31 -3.24 -4.51
N LEU A 276 9.27 -3.42 -3.18
CA LEU A 276 9.60 -2.39 -2.18
C LEU A 276 10.88 -2.75 -1.39
N LYS A 277 11.72 -3.60 -1.95
CA LYS A 277 12.94 -4.05 -1.28
C LYS A 277 13.81 -2.87 -0.85
N GLY A 278 14.19 -2.84 0.43
CA GLY A 278 15.02 -1.77 1.00
C GLY A 278 14.33 -0.40 1.10
N ALA A 279 13.07 -0.27 0.72
CA ALA A 279 12.34 0.99 0.77
C ALA A 279 12.21 1.54 2.20
N LYS A 280 12.09 2.87 2.33
CA LYS A 280 11.87 3.57 3.60
C LYS A 280 10.39 3.96 3.70
N LEU A 281 9.64 3.26 4.54
CA LEU A 281 8.21 3.46 4.79
C LEU A 281 7.92 3.88 6.25
N ASN A 282 8.92 4.39 6.96
CA ASN A 282 8.74 4.73 8.37
C ASN A 282 7.59 5.73 8.57
N GLY A 283 6.64 5.39 9.43
CA GLY A 283 5.45 6.19 9.70
C GLY A 283 4.50 6.34 8.50
N ALA A 284 4.62 5.53 7.45
CA ALA A 284 3.69 5.53 6.34
C ALA A 284 2.32 4.96 6.74
N ASN A 285 1.27 5.37 6.06
CA ASN A 285 -0.07 4.83 6.20
C ASN A 285 -0.38 3.85 5.06
N LEU A 286 -0.47 2.55 5.37
CA LEU A 286 -0.84 1.47 4.45
C LEU A 286 -2.19 0.84 4.83
N THR A 287 -3.04 1.55 5.58
CA THR A 287 -4.32 1.00 6.06
C THR A 287 -5.12 0.43 4.89
N SER A 288 -5.51 -0.83 5.00
CA SER A 288 -6.28 -1.57 3.99
C SER A 288 -5.64 -1.62 2.60
N ALA A 289 -4.33 -1.41 2.48
CA ALA A 289 -3.61 -1.62 1.23
C ALA A 289 -3.54 -3.11 0.87
N ILE A 290 -3.36 -3.41 -0.42
CA ILE A 290 -3.17 -4.76 -0.93
C ILE A 290 -1.69 -4.93 -1.28
N LEU A 291 -1.02 -5.89 -0.63
CA LEU A 291 0.41 -6.17 -0.76
C LEU A 291 0.66 -7.62 -1.18
N ASP A 292 -0.37 -8.36 -1.63
CA ASP A 292 -0.23 -9.77 -1.99
C ASP A 292 0.98 -9.97 -2.92
N GLU A 293 1.85 -10.95 -2.58
CA GLU A 293 3.04 -11.29 -3.36
C GLU A 293 4.09 -10.16 -3.50
N ALA A 294 3.95 -9.04 -2.79
CA ALA A 294 4.94 -7.96 -2.83
C ALA A 294 6.26 -8.36 -2.14
N ASP A 295 7.38 -7.83 -2.62
CA ASP A 295 8.68 -7.93 -1.95
C ASP A 295 8.98 -6.66 -1.15
N ILE A 296 8.86 -6.77 0.18
CA ILE A 296 9.14 -5.68 1.14
C ILE A 296 10.36 -6.05 2.00
N SER A 297 11.17 -6.98 1.51
CA SER A 297 12.35 -7.44 2.24
C SER A 297 13.33 -6.30 2.51
N LEU A 298 13.95 -6.32 3.69
CA LEU A 298 14.92 -5.33 4.15
C LEU A 298 14.37 -3.88 4.24
N ALA A 299 13.08 -3.67 4.01
CA ALA A 299 12.46 -2.35 4.10
C ALA A 299 12.38 -1.85 5.54
N ASN A 300 12.41 -0.52 5.71
CA ASN A 300 12.17 0.11 7.00
C ASN A 300 10.73 0.61 7.09
N ILE A 301 9.89 -0.14 7.80
CA ILE A 301 8.43 0.10 7.94
C ILE A 301 8.10 0.43 9.42
N ASN A 302 9.08 0.86 10.20
CA ASN A 302 8.88 1.11 11.62
C ASN A 302 7.78 2.16 11.84
N LYS A 303 6.94 1.92 12.84
CA LYS A 303 5.81 2.80 13.20
C LYS A 303 4.83 3.10 12.06
N ALA A 304 4.84 2.31 10.97
CA ALA A 304 3.84 2.41 9.91
C ALA A 304 2.51 1.82 10.36
N ASN A 305 1.42 2.30 9.78
CA ASN A 305 0.10 1.75 9.98
C ASN A 305 -0.28 0.80 8.83
N LEU A 306 -0.32 -0.50 9.12
CA LEU A 306 -0.71 -1.58 8.21
C LEU A 306 -2.04 -2.23 8.66
N SER A 307 -2.89 -1.51 9.41
CA SER A 307 -4.16 -2.07 9.89
C SER A 307 -5.02 -2.56 8.73
N GLY A 308 -5.51 -3.80 8.83
CA GLY A 308 -6.36 -4.42 7.81
C GLY A 308 -5.70 -4.61 6.44
N VAL A 309 -4.36 -4.54 6.35
CA VAL A 309 -3.63 -4.81 5.11
C VAL A 309 -3.89 -6.25 4.64
N ILE A 310 -3.93 -6.45 3.32
CA ILE A 310 -3.99 -7.77 2.68
C ILE A 310 -2.59 -8.04 2.12
N ALA A 311 -1.88 -9.01 2.68
CA ALA A 311 -0.46 -9.25 2.41
C ALA A 311 -0.15 -10.77 2.38
N GLY A 312 -1.00 -11.52 1.68
CA GLY A 312 -0.82 -12.96 1.48
C GLY A 312 0.46 -13.25 0.68
N GLY A 313 1.29 -14.16 1.17
CA GLY A 313 2.56 -14.52 0.50
C GLY A 313 3.59 -13.40 0.39
N THR A 314 3.36 -12.25 1.00
CA THR A 314 4.27 -11.09 0.98
C THR A 314 5.59 -11.41 1.67
N ASN A 315 6.70 -10.97 1.07
CA ASN A 315 8.03 -11.13 1.62
C ASN A 315 8.46 -9.93 2.48
N PHE A 316 8.46 -10.09 3.80
CA PHE A 316 8.97 -9.12 4.79
C PHE A 316 10.32 -9.55 5.39
N SER A 317 11.07 -10.47 4.76
CA SER A 317 12.31 -10.99 5.33
C SER A 317 13.28 -9.88 5.71
N GLY A 318 13.72 -9.88 6.97
CA GLY A 318 14.65 -8.86 7.49
C GLY A 318 14.10 -7.44 7.53
N ALA A 319 12.82 -7.22 7.25
CA ALA A 319 12.21 -5.89 7.35
C ALA A 319 12.13 -5.40 8.80
N ASN A 320 12.21 -4.08 8.98
CA ASN A 320 12.03 -3.44 10.28
C ASN A 320 10.58 -2.93 10.44
N LEU A 321 9.76 -3.67 11.18
CA LEU A 321 8.38 -3.35 11.54
C LEU A 321 8.25 -2.93 13.02
N ALA A 322 9.32 -2.48 13.67
CA ALA A 322 9.27 -2.12 15.08
C ALA A 322 8.21 -1.06 15.35
N GLY A 323 7.30 -1.33 16.30
CA GLY A 323 6.18 -0.46 16.66
C GLY A 323 5.17 -0.23 15.53
N ALA A 324 5.17 -1.04 14.46
CA ALA A 324 4.16 -0.98 13.41
C ALA A 324 2.79 -1.49 13.92
N ILE A 325 1.71 -1.00 13.32
CA ILE A 325 0.34 -1.40 13.64
C ILE A 325 -0.17 -2.31 12.52
N LEU A 326 -0.40 -3.60 12.81
CA LEU A 326 -0.88 -4.63 11.88
C LEU A 326 -2.21 -5.24 12.36
N VAL A 327 -3.01 -4.49 13.10
CA VAL A 327 -4.29 -4.97 13.66
C VAL A 327 -5.21 -5.46 12.54
N GLY A 328 -5.69 -6.70 12.65
CA GLY A 328 -6.56 -7.32 11.66
C GLY A 328 -5.92 -7.53 10.29
N ALA A 329 -4.59 -7.49 10.18
CA ALA A 329 -3.87 -7.73 8.93
C ALA A 329 -4.03 -9.19 8.47
N LYS A 330 -4.12 -9.39 7.14
CA LYS A 330 -4.16 -10.72 6.51
C LYS A 330 -2.79 -11.06 5.94
N LEU A 331 -2.02 -11.85 6.68
CA LEU A 331 -0.62 -12.19 6.44
C LEU A 331 -0.44 -13.69 6.18
N ASN A 332 -1.45 -14.39 5.65
CA ASN A 332 -1.39 -15.82 5.43
C ASN A 332 -0.24 -16.17 4.46
N GLY A 333 0.62 -17.09 4.83
CA GLY A 333 1.79 -17.49 4.05
C GLY A 333 2.88 -16.42 3.93
N ALA A 334 2.78 -15.29 4.64
CA ALA A 334 3.79 -14.24 4.59
C ALA A 334 5.14 -14.72 5.13
N VAL A 335 6.23 -14.20 4.56
CA VAL A 335 7.60 -14.54 4.94
C VAL A 335 8.20 -13.38 5.76
N LEU A 336 8.31 -13.59 7.08
CA LEU A 336 8.81 -12.62 8.05
C LEU A 336 10.13 -13.09 8.70
N GLY A 337 10.87 -13.97 8.04
CA GLY A 337 12.12 -14.52 8.57
C GLY A 337 13.11 -13.42 8.94
N GLY A 338 13.58 -13.42 10.20
CA GLY A 338 14.51 -12.40 10.71
C GLY A 338 13.96 -10.97 10.77
N ALA A 339 12.67 -10.76 10.56
CA ALA A 339 12.04 -9.43 10.66
C ALA A 339 12.07 -8.90 12.11
N ILE A 340 12.13 -7.57 12.26
CA ILE A 340 12.09 -6.89 13.55
C ILE A 340 10.66 -6.39 13.78
N LEU A 341 9.92 -7.06 14.66
CA LEU A 341 8.53 -6.78 15.03
C LEU A 341 8.41 -6.36 16.51
N SER A 342 9.52 -5.90 17.11
CA SER A 342 9.50 -5.50 18.52
C SER A 342 8.46 -4.40 18.75
N GLU A 343 7.62 -4.59 19.80
CA GLU A 343 6.56 -3.64 20.17
C GLU A 343 5.50 -3.40 19.06
N ALA A 344 5.46 -4.23 18.01
CA ALA A 344 4.42 -4.17 16.99
C ALA A 344 3.08 -4.68 17.53
N ASP A 345 1.96 -4.17 16.99
CA ASP A 345 0.62 -4.63 17.30
C ASP A 345 0.06 -5.47 16.13
N LEU A 346 -0.02 -6.78 16.34
CA LEU A 346 -0.58 -7.77 15.42
C LEU A 346 -1.89 -8.37 15.97
N SER A 347 -2.59 -7.66 16.86
CA SER A 347 -3.85 -8.15 17.42
C SER A 347 -4.84 -8.50 16.30
N ASP A 348 -5.54 -9.63 16.46
CA ASP A 348 -6.53 -10.13 15.50
C ASP A 348 -6.00 -10.41 14.08
N ALA A 349 -4.67 -10.44 13.86
CA ALA A 349 -4.10 -10.72 12.55
C ALA A 349 -4.27 -12.19 12.15
N GLU A 350 -4.49 -12.45 10.86
CA GLU A 350 -4.52 -13.77 10.25
C GLU A 350 -3.16 -14.08 9.62
N MET A 351 -2.44 -15.07 10.17
CA MET A 351 -1.05 -15.39 9.80
C MET A 351 -0.85 -16.91 9.60
N ARG A 352 -1.86 -17.62 9.07
CA ARG A 352 -1.75 -19.07 8.84
C ARG A 352 -0.53 -19.36 7.97
N ASP A 353 0.23 -20.39 8.34
CA ASP A 353 1.42 -20.86 7.63
C ASP A 353 2.50 -19.77 7.42
N ALA A 354 2.43 -18.65 8.17
CA ALA A 354 3.44 -17.61 8.09
C ALA A 354 4.79 -18.07 8.64
N ASN A 355 5.87 -17.60 8.02
CA ASN A 355 7.22 -17.91 8.43
C ASN A 355 7.88 -16.75 9.20
N LEU A 356 7.99 -16.90 10.52
CA LEU A 356 8.60 -15.93 11.45
C LEU A 356 9.91 -16.48 12.07
N ASN A 357 10.57 -17.42 11.42
CA ASN A 357 11.81 -17.97 11.97
C ASN A 357 12.84 -16.85 12.23
N LEU A 358 13.52 -16.92 13.38
CA LEU A 358 14.50 -15.89 13.79
C LEU A 358 13.93 -14.47 13.94
N ALA A 359 12.61 -14.26 13.84
CA ALA A 359 12.01 -12.95 13.98
C ALA A 359 12.15 -12.41 15.41
N ASN A 360 12.28 -11.08 15.56
CA ASN A 360 12.28 -10.42 16.85
C ASN A 360 10.88 -9.83 17.15
N LEU A 361 10.12 -10.52 17.98
CA LEU A 361 8.77 -10.17 18.41
C LEU A 361 8.72 -9.67 19.86
N ARG A 362 9.88 -9.25 20.42
CA ARG A 362 9.94 -8.84 21.83
C ARG A 362 8.94 -7.74 22.15
N GLY A 363 8.06 -7.99 23.13
CA GLY A 363 7.05 -7.03 23.58
C GLY A 363 5.94 -6.77 22.56
N ALA A 364 5.87 -7.53 21.46
CA ALA A 364 4.79 -7.40 20.48
C ALA A 364 3.44 -7.80 21.10
N THR A 365 2.36 -7.18 20.64
CA THR A 365 0.98 -7.55 20.95
C THR A 365 0.42 -8.41 19.83
N MET A 366 0.07 -9.67 20.15
CA MET A 366 -0.43 -10.68 19.22
C MET A 366 -1.68 -11.38 19.81
N ASN A 367 -2.47 -10.63 20.58
CA ASN A 367 -3.69 -11.19 21.17
C ASN A 367 -4.66 -11.62 20.07
N GLN A 368 -5.25 -12.82 20.24
CA GLN A 368 -6.21 -13.41 19.31
C GLN A 368 -5.68 -13.58 17.87
N VAL A 369 -4.36 -13.53 17.65
CA VAL A 369 -3.76 -13.84 16.36
C VAL A 369 -4.07 -15.28 15.94
N ILE A 370 -4.29 -15.50 14.65
CA ILE A 370 -4.47 -16.83 14.07
C ILE A 370 -3.19 -17.20 13.31
N LEU A 371 -2.33 -18.01 13.94
CA LEU A 371 -1.01 -18.38 13.41
C LEU A 371 -0.87 -19.90 13.20
N VAL A 372 -1.96 -20.58 12.91
CA VAL A 372 -1.99 -22.04 12.74
C VAL A 372 -0.95 -22.49 11.71
N GLY A 373 -0.12 -23.47 12.04
CA GLY A 373 0.92 -24.03 11.16
C GLY A 373 2.15 -23.13 10.94
N GLY A 374 2.20 -21.97 11.60
CA GLY A 374 3.31 -21.01 11.42
C GLY A 374 4.66 -21.51 11.95
N ASN A 375 5.74 -20.99 11.39
CA ASN A 375 7.12 -21.28 11.79
C ASN A 375 7.69 -20.12 12.61
N LEU A 376 7.91 -20.34 13.91
CA LEU A 376 8.47 -19.40 14.88
C LEU A 376 9.78 -19.91 15.48
N ARG A 377 10.42 -20.84 14.79
CA ARG A 377 11.68 -21.45 15.26
C ARG A 377 12.74 -20.38 15.53
N ASP A 378 13.41 -20.48 16.67
CA ASP A 378 14.44 -19.54 17.12
C ASP A 378 13.95 -18.07 17.24
N ALA A 379 12.64 -17.80 17.26
CA ALA A 379 12.11 -16.45 17.37
C ALA A 379 12.33 -15.86 18.78
N ILE A 380 12.56 -14.55 18.86
CA ILE A 380 12.72 -13.81 20.11
C ILE A 380 11.37 -13.21 20.49
N MET A 381 10.66 -13.84 21.42
CA MET A 381 9.27 -13.52 21.81
C MET A 381 9.15 -13.14 23.30
N GLY A 382 10.23 -12.68 23.91
CA GLY A 382 10.19 -12.28 25.32
C GLY A 382 9.14 -11.18 25.56
N ARG A 383 8.27 -11.37 26.59
CA ARG A 383 7.17 -10.44 26.95
C ARG A 383 6.13 -10.23 25.84
N VAL A 384 6.01 -11.12 24.87
CA VAL A 384 4.95 -11.06 23.86
C VAL A 384 3.58 -11.30 24.52
N ALA A 385 2.55 -10.58 24.06
CA ALA A 385 1.17 -10.81 24.46
C ALA A 385 0.47 -11.69 23.41
N LEU A 386 0.11 -12.94 23.79
CA LEU A 386 -0.52 -13.96 22.93
C LEU A 386 -1.82 -14.48 23.56
N SER A 387 -2.49 -13.66 24.37
CA SER A 387 -3.71 -14.11 25.04
C SER A 387 -4.79 -14.48 24.02
N GLY A 388 -5.31 -15.71 24.13
CA GLY A 388 -6.33 -16.24 23.22
C GLY A 388 -5.85 -16.50 21.79
N ALA A 389 -4.56 -16.43 21.51
CA ALA A 389 -3.99 -16.72 20.19
C ALA A 389 -4.14 -18.19 19.79
N ASP A 390 -4.35 -18.48 18.51
CA ASP A 390 -4.33 -19.85 17.96
C ASP A 390 -2.97 -20.13 17.30
N LEU A 391 -2.15 -20.89 17.99
CA LEU A 391 -0.81 -21.35 17.62
C LEU A 391 -0.80 -22.86 17.35
N SER A 392 -1.96 -23.45 17.01
CA SER A 392 -2.07 -24.88 16.76
C SER A 392 -1.11 -25.34 15.68
N GLY A 393 -0.31 -26.37 15.98
CA GLY A 393 0.64 -26.97 15.05
C GLY A 393 1.83 -26.08 14.66
N CYS A 394 2.04 -24.93 15.33
CA CYS A 394 3.21 -24.08 15.09
C CYS A 394 4.53 -24.76 15.46
N ASP A 395 5.59 -24.43 14.76
CA ASP A 395 6.96 -24.72 15.20
C ASP A 395 7.53 -23.53 16.01
N LEU A 396 7.56 -23.70 17.32
CA LEU A 396 8.12 -22.78 18.33
C LEU A 396 9.43 -23.34 18.92
N SER A 397 10.05 -24.33 18.25
CA SER A 397 11.28 -24.94 18.74
C SER A 397 12.37 -23.90 18.97
N ARG A 398 13.00 -23.94 20.14
CA ARG A 398 14.02 -22.99 20.62
C ARG A 398 13.59 -21.52 20.66
N ALA A 399 12.31 -21.21 20.48
CA ALA A 399 11.82 -19.84 20.64
C ALA A 399 11.94 -19.36 22.09
N ASN A 400 12.26 -18.08 22.28
CA ASN A 400 12.32 -17.46 23.60
C ASN A 400 11.00 -16.76 23.93
N LEU A 401 10.14 -17.38 24.73
CA LEU A 401 8.84 -16.90 25.20
C LEU A 401 8.90 -16.47 26.70
N SER A 402 10.08 -16.11 27.20
CA SER A 402 10.21 -15.73 28.62
C SER A 402 9.29 -14.56 28.96
N ILE A 403 8.54 -14.72 30.06
CA ILE A 403 7.57 -13.72 30.56
C ILE A 403 6.46 -13.40 29.52
N ALA A 404 6.23 -14.28 28.56
CA ALA A 404 5.13 -14.13 27.59
C ALA A 404 3.77 -14.36 28.26
N ASN A 405 2.73 -13.67 27.78
CA ASN A 405 1.35 -13.94 28.15
C ASN A 405 0.69 -14.85 27.09
N LEU A 406 0.59 -16.13 27.40
CA LEU A 406 -0.05 -17.19 26.61
C LEU A 406 -1.38 -17.64 27.22
N SER A 407 -1.97 -16.84 28.11
CA SER A 407 -3.21 -17.19 28.77
C SER A 407 -4.32 -17.48 27.75
N ARG A 408 -5.00 -18.63 27.90
CA ARG A 408 -6.04 -19.12 27.00
C ARG A 408 -5.58 -19.32 25.54
N ALA A 409 -4.29 -19.33 25.28
CA ALA A 409 -3.76 -19.62 23.92
C ALA A 409 -4.02 -21.08 23.54
N ILE A 410 -4.22 -21.33 22.24
CA ILE A 410 -4.40 -22.67 21.68
C ILE A 410 -3.06 -23.10 21.06
N LEU A 411 -2.38 -24.04 21.72
CA LEU A 411 -1.05 -24.58 21.36
C LEU A 411 -1.12 -26.09 21.07
N ASN A 412 -2.30 -26.56 20.66
CA ASN A 412 -2.49 -27.99 20.41
C ASN A 412 -1.54 -28.48 19.32
N ARG A 413 -0.77 -29.55 19.64
CA ARG A 413 0.26 -30.13 18.73
C ARG A 413 1.37 -29.16 18.30
N ALA A 414 1.54 -28.02 18.99
CA ALA A 414 2.67 -27.15 18.74
C ALA A 414 3.99 -27.83 19.09
N ASN A 415 5.01 -27.57 18.30
CA ASN A 415 6.38 -27.99 18.60
C ASN A 415 7.09 -26.89 19.38
N MET A 416 7.30 -27.12 20.69
CA MET A 416 7.96 -26.21 21.62
C MET A 416 9.23 -26.84 22.19
N GLU A 417 9.88 -27.74 21.44
CA GLU A 417 11.12 -28.39 21.85
C GLU A 417 12.19 -27.35 22.18
N GLU A 418 12.80 -27.48 23.37
CA GLU A 418 13.82 -26.57 23.89
C GLU A 418 13.36 -25.09 23.97
N ALA A 419 12.07 -24.80 23.92
CA ALA A 419 11.57 -23.44 24.04
C ALA A 419 11.79 -22.86 25.44
N GLY A 420 12.14 -21.56 25.51
CA GLY A 420 12.31 -20.80 26.75
C GLY A 420 10.98 -20.17 27.20
N LEU A 421 10.32 -20.74 28.20
CA LEU A 421 9.03 -20.31 28.74
C LEU A 421 9.13 -19.82 30.20
N SER A 422 10.32 -19.44 30.67
CA SER A 422 10.51 -19.01 32.04
C SER A 422 9.59 -17.85 32.42
N GLY A 423 8.80 -18.04 33.48
CA GLY A 423 7.86 -17.02 33.94
C GLY A 423 6.70 -16.71 32.97
N ALA A 424 6.46 -17.54 31.97
CA ALA A 424 5.34 -17.37 31.05
C ALA A 424 4.00 -17.65 31.73
N ASP A 425 2.97 -16.90 31.36
CA ASP A 425 1.59 -17.13 31.79
C ASP A 425 0.87 -18.01 30.76
N LEU A 426 0.64 -19.28 31.14
CA LEU A 426 -0.03 -20.30 30.33
C LEU A 426 -1.39 -20.70 30.96
N ARG A 427 -1.99 -19.86 31.81
CA ARG A 427 -3.27 -20.18 32.47
C ARG A 427 -4.35 -20.48 31.44
N ALA A 428 -5.01 -21.62 31.65
CA ALA A 428 -6.08 -22.13 30.79
C ALA A 428 -5.65 -22.29 29.31
N ALA A 429 -4.34 -22.37 29.01
CA ALA A 429 -3.84 -22.64 27.67
C ALA A 429 -4.14 -24.10 27.27
N GLN A 430 -4.36 -24.34 25.98
CA GLN A 430 -4.59 -25.67 25.41
C GLN A 430 -3.30 -26.17 24.75
N LEU A 431 -2.63 -27.13 25.40
CA LEU A 431 -1.34 -27.72 24.99
C LEU A 431 -1.47 -29.20 24.63
N ARG A 432 -2.66 -29.64 24.25
CA ARG A 432 -2.93 -31.05 23.97
C ARG A 432 -2.00 -31.62 22.92
N GLY A 433 -1.20 -32.64 23.31
CA GLY A 433 -0.25 -33.28 22.40
C GLY A 433 0.89 -32.37 21.91
N ALA A 434 1.15 -31.25 22.58
CA ALA A 434 2.30 -30.39 22.30
C ALA A 434 3.62 -31.11 22.65
N ASN A 435 4.67 -30.84 21.88
CA ASN A 435 6.03 -31.25 22.15
C ASN A 435 6.74 -30.17 22.98
N LEU A 436 6.94 -30.44 24.27
CA LEU A 436 7.64 -29.55 25.21
C LEU A 436 8.96 -30.19 25.70
N ARG A 437 9.52 -31.10 24.89
CA ARG A 437 10.75 -31.80 25.22
C ARG A 437 11.89 -30.82 25.49
N GLY A 438 12.52 -30.92 26.66
CA GLY A 438 13.62 -30.03 27.03
C GLY A 438 13.23 -28.57 27.22
N ALA A 439 11.95 -28.22 27.18
CA ALA A 439 11.48 -26.84 27.36
C ALA A 439 11.79 -26.31 28.77
N ILE A 440 12.07 -25.01 28.89
CA ILE A 440 12.40 -24.32 30.14
C ILE A 440 11.18 -23.54 30.63
N LEU A 441 10.38 -24.17 31.52
CA LEU A 441 9.13 -23.65 32.10
C LEU A 441 9.31 -23.16 33.55
N ARG A 442 10.52 -22.77 33.90
CA ARG A 442 10.83 -22.31 35.26
C ARG A 442 9.94 -21.16 35.71
N GLY A 443 9.18 -21.35 36.79
CA GLY A 443 8.26 -20.35 37.31
C GLY A 443 7.08 -20.02 36.39
N ALA A 444 6.80 -20.85 35.38
CA ALA A 444 5.65 -20.67 34.49
C ALA A 444 4.33 -20.92 35.24
N ILE A 445 3.27 -20.19 34.85
CA ILE A 445 1.94 -20.33 35.44
C ILE A 445 1.07 -21.18 34.49
N LEU A 446 0.83 -22.43 34.83
CA LEU A 446 0.11 -23.43 34.03
C LEU A 446 -1.25 -23.80 34.69
N GLY A 447 -1.75 -22.97 35.58
CA GLY A 447 -3.03 -23.20 36.23
C GLY A 447 -4.15 -23.41 35.21
N ASP A 448 -4.96 -24.47 35.42
CA ASP A 448 -6.06 -24.87 34.52
C ASP A 448 -5.65 -25.18 33.05
N ALA A 449 -4.36 -25.31 32.75
CA ALA A 449 -3.88 -25.64 31.40
C ALA A 449 -4.18 -27.12 31.04
N ASP A 450 -4.52 -27.37 29.76
CA ASP A 450 -4.67 -28.72 29.21
C ASP A 450 -3.38 -29.21 28.55
N LEU A 451 -2.57 -29.94 29.28
CA LEU A 451 -1.34 -30.62 28.86
C LEU A 451 -1.58 -32.12 28.51
N SER A 452 -2.84 -32.50 28.26
CA SER A 452 -3.14 -33.90 27.98
C SER A 452 -2.35 -34.39 26.75
N ARG A 453 -1.69 -35.55 26.91
CA ARG A 453 -0.83 -36.19 25.90
C ARG A 453 0.37 -35.35 25.44
N ALA A 454 0.74 -34.30 26.16
CA ALA A 454 1.95 -33.51 25.85
C ALA A 454 3.21 -34.32 26.17
N ASP A 455 4.27 -34.14 25.42
CA ASP A 455 5.61 -34.63 25.70
C ASP A 455 6.41 -33.56 26.45
N LEU A 456 6.61 -33.78 27.76
CA LEU A 456 7.38 -32.91 28.64
C LEU A 456 8.76 -33.54 29.00
N THR A 457 9.19 -34.57 28.26
CA THR A 457 10.45 -35.26 28.53
C THR A 457 11.59 -34.28 28.72
N LYS A 458 12.32 -34.35 29.83
CA LYS A 458 13.44 -33.47 30.20
C LYS A 458 13.07 -31.99 30.37
N ALA A 459 11.81 -31.64 30.45
CA ALA A 459 11.41 -30.24 30.67
C ALA A 459 11.79 -29.78 32.09
N ASN A 460 12.11 -28.50 32.24
CA ASN A 460 12.40 -27.86 33.53
C ASN A 460 11.18 -27.06 33.99
N LEU A 461 10.46 -27.61 34.99
CA LEU A 461 9.26 -27.02 35.59
C LEU A 461 9.50 -26.51 37.03
N ARG A 462 10.73 -26.22 37.42
CA ARG A 462 11.05 -25.69 38.75
C ARG A 462 10.23 -24.45 39.04
N TRP A 463 9.62 -24.41 40.23
CA TRP A 463 8.72 -23.33 40.70
C TRP A 463 7.52 -23.06 39.78
N ALA A 464 7.19 -23.94 38.87
CA ALA A 464 6.00 -23.78 38.03
C ALA A 464 4.73 -24.05 38.82
N ASN A 465 3.66 -23.33 38.50
CA ASN A 465 2.34 -23.56 39.07
C ASN A 465 1.49 -24.38 38.07
N LEU A 466 1.19 -25.66 38.45
CA LEU A 466 0.36 -26.58 37.68
C LEU A 466 -0.98 -26.86 38.39
N ASN A 467 -1.47 -25.96 39.25
CA ASN A 467 -2.73 -26.15 39.94
C ASN A 467 -3.89 -26.36 38.95
N ASN A 468 -4.65 -27.45 39.12
CA ASN A 468 -5.72 -27.88 38.24
C ASN A 468 -5.31 -28.20 36.77
N ALA A 469 -4.03 -28.27 36.46
CA ALA A 469 -3.59 -28.64 35.12
C ALA A 469 -4.02 -30.06 34.74
N ASN A 470 -4.40 -30.31 33.51
CA ASN A 470 -4.74 -31.62 32.99
C ASN A 470 -3.50 -32.31 32.38
N LEU A 471 -2.89 -33.23 33.12
CA LEU A 471 -1.73 -34.03 32.68
C LEU A 471 -2.12 -35.42 32.15
N THR A 472 -3.39 -35.67 31.80
CA THR A 472 -3.85 -37.00 31.37
C THR A 472 -3.06 -37.53 30.17
N GLY A 473 -2.28 -38.59 30.41
CA GLY A 473 -1.46 -39.21 29.36
C GLY A 473 -0.23 -38.41 28.92
N ALA A 474 0.13 -37.35 29.65
CA ALA A 474 1.38 -36.59 29.40
C ALA A 474 2.60 -37.42 29.77
N ASP A 475 3.71 -37.25 29.07
CA ASP A 475 5.00 -37.89 29.35
C ASP A 475 5.89 -36.94 30.17
N LEU A 476 6.12 -37.31 31.42
CA LEU A 476 6.94 -36.56 32.40
C LEU A 476 8.30 -37.23 32.65
N THR A 477 8.82 -38.01 31.71
CA THR A 477 10.11 -38.68 31.86
C THR A 477 11.26 -37.66 32.03
N GLU A 478 12.04 -37.79 33.07
CA GLU A 478 13.18 -36.93 33.41
C GLU A 478 12.83 -35.43 33.59
N VAL A 479 11.59 -35.12 34.00
CA VAL A 479 11.14 -33.76 34.29
C VAL A 479 11.63 -33.28 35.64
N ASP A 480 12.15 -32.04 35.72
CA ASP A 480 12.48 -31.38 37.00
C ASP A 480 11.26 -30.60 37.52
N LEU A 481 10.63 -31.11 38.57
CA LEU A 481 9.48 -30.52 39.27
C LEU A 481 9.87 -29.92 40.63
N THR A 482 11.16 -29.66 40.88
CA THR A 482 11.62 -29.10 42.16
C THR A 482 10.86 -27.81 42.46
N ASP A 483 10.26 -27.76 43.67
CA ASP A 483 9.47 -26.63 44.17
C ASP A 483 8.25 -26.25 43.27
N ALA A 484 7.80 -27.15 42.40
CA ALA A 484 6.60 -26.93 41.59
C ALA A 484 5.31 -27.14 42.40
N GLU A 485 4.30 -26.32 42.18
CA GLU A 485 2.96 -26.48 42.78
C GLU A 485 2.12 -27.45 41.93
N VAL A 486 2.07 -28.71 42.32
CA VAL A 486 1.30 -29.76 41.62
C VAL A 486 0.76 -30.79 42.59
N SER A 487 -0.52 -31.18 42.45
CA SER A 487 -1.10 -32.19 43.30
C SER A 487 -0.70 -33.63 42.91
N ALA A 488 -0.58 -34.52 43.87
CA ALA A 488 -0.36 -35.96 43.61
C ALA A 488 -1.44 -36.57 42.72
N GLN A 489 -2.69 -36.12 42.83
CA GLN A 489 -3.79 -36.52 41.96
C GLN A 489 -3.59 -36.10 40.52
N THR A 490 -3.07 -34.90 40.27
CA THR A 490 -2.73 -34.40 38.92
C THR A 490 -1.61 -35.23 38.30
N LEU A 491 -0.54 -35.50 39.06
CA LEU A 491 0.59 -36.32 38.60
C LEU A 491 0.20 -37.77 38.31
N SER A 492 -0.75 -38.35 39.06
CA SER A 492 -1.18 -39.75 38.86
C SER A 492 -1.86 -40.01 37.52
N LYS A 493 -2.32 -38.95 36.80
CA LYS A 493 -2.95 -39.05 35.49
C LYS A 493 -1.94 -39.11 34.34
N ALA A 494 -0.69 -38.78 34.60
CA ALA A 494 0.38 -38.82 33.58
C ALA A 494 0.69 -40.26 33.16
N LYS A 495 1.14 -40.42 31.88
CA LYS A 495 1.54 -41.72 31.30
C LYS A 495 2.82 -42.25 31.92
N SER A 496 3.78 -41.40 32.19
CA SER A 496 5.10 -41.71 32.70
C SER A 496 5.56 -40.66 33.69
N VAL A 497 6.07 -41.11 34.86
CA VAL A 497 6.58 -40.27 35.95
C VAL A 497 7.95 -40.83 36.42
N SER A 498 8.75 -41.45 35.53
CA SER A 498 10.03 -42.04 35.88
C SER A 498 11.14 -41.00 35.94
N LYS A 499 11.99 -41.09 36.99
CA LYS A 499 13.11 -40.15 37.25
C LYS A 499 12.69 -38.67 37.36
N VAL A 500 11.53 -38.42 37.95
CA VAL A 500 11.07 -37.07 38.26
C VAL A 500 11.71 -36.63 39.57
N ASP A 501 12.40 -35.48 39.56
CA ASP A 501 12.77 -34.79 40.78
C ASP A 501 11.51 -34.18 41.38
N ARG A 502 10.98 -34.85 42.44
CA ARG A 502 9.69 -34.50 43.05
C ARG A 502 9.80 -33.27 43.93
N PRO A 503 8.76 -32.42 43.97
CA PRO A 503 8.68 -31.38 44.97
C PRO A 503 8.64 -31.99 46.37
N ASP A 504 9.27 -31.32 47.32
CA ASP A 504 9.14 -31.70 48.73
C ASP A 504 7.70 -31.43 49.19
N THR A 505 6.85 -32.47 49.15
CA THR A 505 5.43 -32.38 49.53
C THR A 505 5.22 -32.32 51.05
N SER A 506 6.28 -32.33 51.88
CA SER A 506 6.17 -32.34 53.34
C SER A 506 5.50 -31.09 53.92
N HIS A 507 5.40 -30.01 53.16
CA HIS A 507 4.74 -28.78 53.63
C HIS A 507 3.25 -28.65 53.29
N PHE A 508 2.65 -29.56 52.51
CA PHE A 508 1.26 -29.44 52.04
C PHE A 508 0.23 -30.30 52.79
N GLU A 509 0.66 -31.16 53.70
CA GLU A 509 -0.28 -32.03 54.46
C GLU A 509 -0.97 -31.35 55.66
N SER A 510 -0.71 -30.07 55.96
CA SER A 510 -1.25 -29.42 57.15
C SER A 510 -1.83 -28.02 57.01
N ALA A 511 -2.45 -27.67 55.90
CA ALA A 511 -3.23 -26.45 55.84
C ALA A 511 -4.73 -26.76 55.95
N PRO A 512 -5.44 -26.30 57.04
CA PRO A 512 -6.88 -26.44 57.13
C PRO A 512 -7.54 -25.59 56.02
N ALA A 513 -8.62 -26.12 55.45
CA ALA A 513 -9.44 -25.45 54.44
C ALA A 513 -9.80 -24.02 54.88
N VAL A 514 -9.19 -23.02 54.26
CA VAL A 514 -9.61 -21.63 54.43
C VAL A 514 -10.91 -21.47 53.64
N VAL A 515 -12.01 -21.35 54.35
CA VAL A 515 -13.31 -20.95 53.83
C VAL A 515 -13.16 -19.50 53.32
N VAL A 516 -13.10 -19.31 52.03
CA VAL A 516 -13.16 -17.98 51.42
C VAL A 516 -14.63 -17.55 51.41
N PRO A 517 -15.01 -16.42 52.03
CA PRO A 517 -16.36 -15.90 51.92
C PRO A 517 -16.60 -15.42 50.50
N THR A 518 -17.63 -15.93 49.85
CA THR A 518 -18.18 -15.40 48.61
C THR A 518 -18.73 -14.00 48.85
N GLN A 519 -17.99 -12.96 48.49
CA GLN A 519 -18.56 -11.65 48.29
C GLN A 519 -18.68 -11.37 46.78
N SER A 520 -19.94 -11.42 46.36
CA SER A 520 -20.38 -10.89 45.07
C SER A 520 -20.41 -9.37 45.14
N GLY A 521 -19.43 -8.70 44.51
CA GLY A 521 -19.43 -7.27 44.30
C GLY A 521 -18.77 -6.95 42.94
N PRO A 522 -19.27 -5.98 42.19
CA PRO A 522 -18.76 -5.70 40.87
C PRO A 522 -17.35 -5.09 40.93
N LEU A 523 -16.49 -5.53 40.01
CA LEU A 523 -15.12 -5.05 39.82
C LEU A 523 -15.08 -3.54 39.51
N PRO A 524 -14.22 -2.77 40.18
CA PRO A 524 -14.04 -1.36 39.83
C PRO A 524 -13.26 -1.20 38.52
N ASN A 525 -13.73 -0.26 37.69
CA ASN A 525 -13.15 0.20 36.47
C ASN A 525 -11.68 0.64 36.62
N PRO A 526 -10.73 0.26 35.76
CA PRO A 526 -9.36 0.72 35.87
C PRO A 526 -9.28 2.21 35.51
N ARG A 527 -9.06 3.04 36.53
CA ARG A 527 -8.71 4.45 36.35
C ARG A 527 -7.25 4.55 35.88
N THR A 528 -7.04 5.31 34.82
CA THR A 528 -5.75 5.82 34.32
C THR A 528 -4.89 6.40 35.46
N PRO A 529 -3.57 6.12 35.52
CA PRO A 529 -2.70 6.78 36.46
C PRO A 529 -2.41 8.22 35.96
N SER A 530 -2.91 9.19 36.67
CA SER A 530 -2.48 10.58 36.55
C SER A 530 -1.09 10.74 37.18
N TYR A 531 -0.12 11.12 36.35
CA TYR A 531 1.21 11.53 36.81
C TYR A 531 1.09 12.83 37.61
N GLN A 532 1.22 12.76 38.94
CA GLN A 532 1.43 13.94 39.78
C GLN A 532 2.93 14.25 39.86
N ARG A 533 3.34 15.48 39.43
CA ARG A 533 4.65 16.08 39.74
C ARG A 533 4.82 16.24 41.24
N PRO A 534 5.99 15.93 41.80
CA PRO A 534 6.28 16.34 43.19
C PRO A 534 6.53 17.84 43.26
N ALA A 535 5.93 18.44 44.28
CA ALA A 535 6.08 19.86 44.62
C ALA A 535 7.48 20.18 45.12
N SER A 536 7.92 21.35 44.74
CA SER A 536 9.15 22.03 45.16
C SER A 536 9.20 22.30 46.68
N GLY A 537 10.20 21.77 47.36
CA GLY A 537 10.61 22.21 48.68
C GLY A 537 11.95 22.92 48.60
N ARG A 538 11.96 24.18 49.07
CA ARG A 538 13.14 25.08 49.20
C ARG A 538 14.13 24.51 50.20
N THR A 539 15.45 24.68 49.98
CA THR A 539 16.34 25.56 50.83
C THR A 539 17.78 25.57 50.29
N ASN A 540 18.21 26.77 50.05
CA ASN A 540 19.51 27.46 50.34
C ASN A 540 20.86 26.86 49.91
N ALA A 541 21.44 27.61 48.98
CA ALA A 541 22.66 28.46 49.16
C ALA A 541 24.04 27.80 48.93
N LEU A 542 24.77 28.47 48.09
CA LEU A 542 26.23 28.71 48.02
C LEU A 542 26.94 28.14 46.76
N GLY A 543 27.43 29.09 45.97
CA GLY A 543 28.71 29.01 45.28
C GLY A 543 28.70 29.00 43.75
N ASN A 544 28.63 30.17 43.14
CA ASN A 544 29.19 30.47 41.82
C ASN A 544 30.74 30.47 41.91
N PRO A 545 31.55 30.16 40.92
CA PRO A 545 31.91 31.22 39.98
C PRO A 545 32.00 30.80 38.49
N ALA A 546 31.85 31.85 37.71
CA ALA A 546 31.96 32.00 36.29
C ALA A 546 33.32 31.60 35.66
N ALA A 547 33.28 31.20 34.39
CA ALA A 547 34.34 31.47 33.39
C ALA A 547 33.70 31.41 31.99
N GLU A 548 33.42 32.54 31.46
CA GLU A 548 33.95 33.26 30.29
C GLU A 548 34.03 32.47 28.98
N GLU A 549 33.12 32.81 28.10
CA GLU A 549 33.27 32.69 26.63
C GLU A 549 34.29 33.73 26.13
N LYS A 550 35.11 33.31 25.14
CA LYS A 550 35.72 34.22 24.17
C LYS A 550 35.77 33.61 22.78
N PRO A 551 35.50 34.41 21.74
CA PRO A 551 35.37 33.94 20.35
C PRO A 551 36.73 33.89 19.64
N VAL A 552 36.91 32.95 18.71
CA VAL A 552 38.07 32.90 17.81
C VAL A 552 37.64 33.34 16.40
N ASN A 553 38.40 34.30 15.95
CA ASN A 553 38.30 35.07 14.72
C ASN A 553 38.86 34.33 13.51
N LYS A 554 38.42 34.79 12.35
CA LYS A 554 38.81 34.42 10.98
C LYS A 554 40.29 34.73 10.65
N SER A 555 40.76 33.99 9.65
CA SER A 555 41.72 34.23 8.54
C SER A 555 42.76 33.11 8.51
N ASP A 556 43.13 32.47 7.43
CA ASP A 556 43.55 32.88 6.10
C ASP A 556 43.59 31.64 5.16
N LYS A 557 43.43 32.00 3.89
CA LYS A 557 43.76 31.13 2.72
C LYS A 557 45.30 30.99 2.56
N PRO A 558 45.80 30.06 1.72
CA PRO A 558 45.57 30.13 0.29
C PRO A 558 44.78 28.95 -0.31
#